data_c6ba2dfb66cd22834985ab9f1087fd2b
#
_entry.id   c6ba2dfb66cd22834985ab9f1087fd2b
#
_cell.length_a   1.000
_cell.length_b   1.000
_cell.length_c   1.000
_cell.angle_alpha   90.00
_cell.angle_beta   90.00
_cell.angle_gamma   90.00
#
_symmetry.space_group_name_H-M   'P 1'
#
loop_
_entity.id
_entity.type
_entity.pdbx_description
1 polymer ?
#
loop_
_entity_poly.entity_id
_entity_poly.type
_entity_poly.pdbx_seq_one_letter_code
_entity_poly.pdbx_strand_id
1 'polypeptide(L)'
;LGDVYKRQITNNPLVPQMLDEEHEVDYSEISYEDVLGKVRDRIHEGHLLLSHPLSGSVKPNETPYKSVMISRKAGKLDERSLSIIEGAIRSCAKFEFKSEKYREFMPETFKDFQLIDWTLLQSAISSADVW
;
A
#
# COMPACT_ATOMS: atom_id res chain seq x y z
N LEU A 1 11.63 -2.88 -20.53
CA LEU A 1 10.93 -1.70 -20.02
C LEU A 1 9.46 -1.93 -19.80
N GLY A 2 8.77 -2.62 -20.71
CA GLY A 2 7.40 -3.05 -20.45
C GLY A 2 7.31 -4.18 -19.45
N ASP A 3 8.42 -4.60 -18.89
CA ASP A 3 8.51 -5.79 -18.05
C ASP A 3 8.37 -5.53 -16.58
N VAL A 4 8.27 -4.29 -16.18
CA VAL A 4 8.09 -4.00 -14.77
C VAL A 4 6.62 -4.25 -14.44
N TYR A 5 6.29 -5.52 -14.37
CA TYR A 5 5.00 -5.90 -13.84
C TYR A 5 4.95 -5.45 -12.39
N LYS A 6 3.88 -4.77 -12.07
CA LYS A 6 3.67 -4.19 -10.76
C LYS A 6 2.60 -4.98 -10.03
N ARG A 7 2.84 -5.20 -8.75
CA ARG A 7 1.87 -5.82 -7.86
C ARG A 7 1.45 -4.80 -6.82
N GLN A 8 0.15 -4.71 -6.59
CA GLN A 8 -0.41 -3.84 -5.57
C GLN A 8 -0.75 -4.70 -4.36
N ILE A 9 -0.21 -4.37 -3.21
CA ILE A 9 -0.62 -4.98 -1.94
C ILE A 9 -1.54 -3.99 -1.26
N THR A 10 -2.76 -4.40 -0.96
CA THR A 10 -3.79 -3.48 -0.51
C THR A 10 -4.81 -4.15 0.40
N ASN A 11 -5.39 -3.36 1.29
CA ASN A 11 -6.60 -3.71 2.03
C ASN A 11 -7.80 -2.87 1.58
N ASN A 12 -7.64 -2.09 0.52
CA ASN A 12 -8.69 -1.22 -0.01
C ASN A 12 -9.51 -1.96 -1.06
N PRO A 13 -10.81 -2.22 -0.83
CA PRO A 13 -11.63 -2.96 -1.78
C PRO A 13 -11.86 -2.22 -3.11
N LEU A 14 -11.63 -0.90 -3.12
CA LEU A 14 -11.75 -0.11 -4.34
C LEU A 14 -10.65 -0.44 -5.35
N VAL A 15 -9.46 -0.80 -4.87
CA VAL A 15 -8.30 -1.04 -5.75
C VAL A 15 -8.53 -2.18 -6.75
N PRO A 16 -8.97 -3.39 -6.34
CA PRO A 16 -9.24 -4.44 -7.32
C PRO A 16 -10.38 -4.13 -8.28
N GLN A 17 -11.27 -3.20 -7.92
CA GLN A 17 -12.36 -2.78 -8.81
C GLN A 17 -11.90 -1.80 -9.88
N MET A 18 -10.85 -1.02 -9.60
CA MET A 18 -10.41 0.06 -10.48
C MET A 18 -9.24 -0.32 -11.37
N LEU A 19 -8.47 -1.33 -11.01
CA LEU A 19 -7.31 -1.75 -11.79
C LEU A 19 -7.69 -2.87 -12.77
N ASP A 20 -7.07 -2.82 -13.94
CA ASP A 20 -7.29 -3.80 -14.99
C ASP A 20 -6.37 -5.02 -14.84
N GLU A 21 -6.41 -5.92 -15.84
CA GLU A 21 -5.66 -7.17 -15.83
C GLU A 21 -4.15 -7.00 -15.93
N GLU A 22 -3.68 -5.82 -16.34
CA GLU A 22 -2.24 -5.55 -16.41
C GLU A 22 -1.61 -5.37 -15.04
N HIS A 23 -2.44 -5.14 -14.03
CA HIS A 23 -1.99 -4.95 -12.66
C HIS A 23 -2.38 -6.15 -11.81
N GLU A 24 -1.40 -6.75 -11.17
CA GLU A 24 -1.65 -7.81 -10.20
C GLU A 24 -2.01 -7.16 -8.86
N VAL A 25 -3.13 -7.57 -8.29
CA VAL A 25 -3.63 -7.02 -7.02
C VAL A 25 -3.71 -8.12 -5.98
N ASP A 26 -2.99 -7.95 -4.89
CA ASP A 26 -3.08 -8.79 -3.71
C ASP A 26 -3.92 -8.06 -2.68
N TYR A 27 -5.22 -8.30 -2.71
CA TYR A 27 -6.17 -7.70 -1.81
C TYR A 27 -6.46 -8.63 -0.64
N SER A 28 -6.43 -8.10 0.58
CA SER A 28 -6.84 -8.81 1.78
C SER A 28 -7.58 -7.85 2.71
N GLU A 29 -8.56 -8.36 3.42
CA GLU A 29 -9.29 -7.57 4.41
C GLU A 29 -8.54 -7.62 5.74
N ILE A 30 -7.47 -6.83 5.81
CA ILE A 30 -6.54 -6.79 6.94
C ILE A 30 -6.32 -5.35 7.38
N SER A 31 -5.66 -5.16 8.52
CA SER A 31 -5.36 -3.84 9.04
C SER A 31 -4.29 -3.13 8.22
N TYR A 32 -4.17 -1.82 8.42
CA TYR A 32 -3.11 -0.99 7.85
C TYR A 32 -1.73 -1.57 8.17
N GLU A 33 -1.50 -1.91 9.44
CA GLU A 33 -0.22 -2.47 9.88
C GLU A 33 0.06 -3.82 9.23
N ASP A 34 -0.96 -4.63 9.05
CA ASP A 34 -0.81 -5.93 8.41
C ASP A 34 -0.47 -5.81 6.93
N VAL A 35 -0.97 -4.77 6.25
CA VAL A 35 -0.54 -4.45 4.88
C VAL A 35 0.96 -4.21 4.85
N LEU A 36 1.46 -3.38 5.75
CA LEU A 36 2.90 -3.09 5.83
C LEU A 36 3.71 -4.35 6.14
N GLY A 37 3.19 -5.22 6.99
CA GLY A 37 3.82 -6.51 7.31
C GLY A 37 3.91 -7.42 6.08
N LYS A 38 2.85 -7.49 5.28
CA LYS A 38 2.87 -8.25 4.02
C LYS A 38 3.90 -7.68 3.05
N VAL A 39 3.97 -6.36 2.93
CA VAL A 39 4.96 -5.70 2.09
C VAL A 39 6.38 -6.06 2.54
N ARG A 40 6.64 -6.00 3.84
CA ARG A 40 7.94 -6.40 4.38
C ARG A 40 8.29 -7.84 4.01
N ASP A 41 7.33 -8.76 4.13
CA ASP A 41 7.56 -10.16 3.78
C ASP A 41 7.91 -10.32 2.30
N ARG A 42 7.24 -9.58 1.41
CA ARG A 42 7.57 -9.60 -0.02
C ARG A 42 8.96 -9.03 -0.28
N ILE A 43 9.34 -7.97 0.42
CA ILE A 43 10.68 -7.39 0.30
C ILE A 43 11.76 -8.39 0.75
N HIS A 44 11.52 -9.14 1.82
CA HIS A 44 12.42 -10.20 2.24
C HIS A 44 12.57 -11.30 1.19
N GLU A 45 11.55 -11.52 0.38
CA GLU A 45 11.63 -12.46 -0.74
C GLU A 45 12.37 -11.90 -1.94
N GLY A 46 12.69 -10.60 -1.95
CA GLY A 46 13.45 -9.97 -3.01
C GLY A 46 12.65 -9.03 -3.91
N HIS A 47 11.38 -8.76 -3.59
CA HIS A 47 10.59 -7.77 -4.34
C HIS A 47 11.06 -6.36 -4.02
N LEU A 48 11.03 -5.49 -5.02
CA LEU A 48 11.39 -4.07 -4.87
C LEU A 48 10.18 -3.26 -4.45
N LEU A 49 10.39 -2.31 -3.55
CA LEU A 49 9.38 -1.34 -3.16
C LEU A 49 9.31 -0.25 -4.25
N LEU A 50 8.16 -0.07 -4.86
CA LEU A 50 7.96 0.88 -5.98
C LEU A 50 7.17 2.12 -5.58
N SER A 51 6.47 2.10 -4.45
CA SER A 51 5.84 3.30 -3.90
C SER A 51 6.21 3.42 -2.43
N HIS A 52 6.25 4.66 -1.93
CA HIS A 52 6.57 4.87 -0.52
C HIS A 52 5.38 4.43 0.36
N PRO A 53 5.62 3.58 1.38
CA PRO A 53 4.52 3.04 2.19
C PRO A 53 3.79 4.07 3.05
N LEU A 54 4.37 5.24 3.26
CA LEU A 54 3.74 6.32 4.00
C LEU A 54 3.48 7.55 3.14
N SER A 55 3.42 7.38 1.80
CA SER A 55 3.16 8.50 0.90
C SER A 55 1.76 9.07 1.12
N GLY A 56 1.64 10.38 0.89
CA GLY A 56 0.39 11.11 1.01
C GLY A 56 0.35 11.99 2.24
N SER A 57 -0.69 12.83 2.31
CA SER A 57 -0.86 13.81 3.38
C SER A 57 -1.66 13.27 4.56
N VAL A 58 -2.22 12.07 4.44
CA VAL A 58 -3.03 11.46 5.50
C VAL A 58 -2.13 10.73 6.47
N LYS A 59 -2.27 11.03 7.74
CA LYS A 59 -1.49 10.36 8.79
C LYS A 59 -1.91 8.89 8.90
N PRO A 60 -0.97 7.97 9.18
CA PRO A 60 -1.29 6.53 9.25
C PRO A 60 -2.42 6.18 10.20
N ASN A 61 -2.55 6.91 11.31
CA ASN A 61 -3.59 6.62 12.30
C ASN A 61 -4.95 7.21 11.95
N GLU A 62 -5.06 7.97 10.85
CA GLU A 62 -6.31 8.61 10.43
C GLU A 62 -7.05 7.84 9.35
N THR A 63 -6.41 6.86 8.73
CA THR A 63 -7.03 6.04 7.69
C THR A 63 -6.81 4.56 7.95
N PRO A 64 -7.83 3.71 7.70
CA PRO A 64 -7.65 2.25 7.81
C PRO A 64 -7.09 1.63 6.53
N TYR A 65 -7.01 2.37 5.44
CA TYR A 65 -6.65 1.82 4.14
C TYR A 65 -5.24 2.18 3.73
N LYS A 66 -4.56 1.19 3.14
CA LYS A 66 -3.23 1.39 2.58
C LYS A 66 -3.04 0.51 1.36
N SER A 67 -2.44 1.09 0.33
CA SER A 67 -2.00 0.37 -0.87
C SER A 67 -0.54 0.66 -1.12
N VAL A 68 0.24 -0.39 -1.40
CA VAL A 68 1.68 -0.26 -1.65
C VAL A 68 2.00 -1.03 -2.93
N MET A 69 2.76 -0.39 -3.81
CA MET A 69 3.18 -0.98 -5.06
C MET A 69 4.56 -1.61 -4.91
N ILE A 70 4.69 -2.86 -5.34
CA ILE A 70 5.95 -3.58 -5.37
C ILE A 70 6.19 -4.15 -6.76
N SER A 71 7.42 -4.57 -7.02
CA SER A 71 7.73 -5.30 -8.24
C SER A 71 7.08 -6.68 -8.22
N ARG A 72 6.69 -7.17 -9.40
CA ARG A 72 6.11 -8.50 -9.52
C ARG A 72 7.16 -9.59 -9.36
N LYS A 73 8.37 -9.36 -9.89
CA LYS A 73 9.46 -10.33 -9.83
C LYS A 73 10.31 -10.12 -8.59
N ALA A 74 10.68 -11.23 -7.95
CA ALA A 74 11.62 -11.23 -6.86
C ALA A 74 13.05 -11.39 -7.38
N GLY A 75 13.98 -10.69 -6.77
CA GLY A 75 15.41 -10.79 -7.09
C GLY A 75 16.22 -10.88 -5.80
N LYS A 76 17.35 -10.21 -5.79
CA LYS A 76 18.15 -10.10 -4.58
C LYS A 76 17.49 -9.14 -3.60
N LEU A 77 17.71 -9.35 -2.32
CA LEU A 77 17.23 -8.44 -1.29
C LEU A 77 17.72 -7.02 -1.57
N ASP A 78 16.78 -6.09 -1.67
CA ASP A 78 17.08 -4.68 -1.85
C ASP A 78 17.10 -3.98 -0.50
N GLU A 79 18.28 -3.58 -0.07
CA GLU A 79 18.46 -2.98 1.26
C GLU A 79 17.72 -1.67 1.41
N ARG A 80 17.59 -0.89 0.34
CA ARG A 80 16.86 0.37 0.37
C ARG A 80 15.37 0.12 0.62
N SER A 81 14.78 -0.83 -0.08
CA SER A 81 13.38 -1.22 0.12
C SER A 81 13.16 -1.69 1.55
N LEU A 82 14.06 -2.53 2.06
CA LEU A 82 13.98 -3.04 3.42
C LEU A 82 14.05 -1.91 4.45
N SER A 83 14.98 -0.99 4.28
CA SER A 83 15.14 0.15 5.20
C SER A 83 13.88 1.02 5.23
N ILE A 84 13.29 1.28 4.06
CA ILE A 84 12.09 2.10 3.96
C ILE A 84 10.91 1.43 4.64
N ILE A 85 10.67 0.15 4.37
CA ILE A 85 9.51 -0.54 4.96
C ILE A 85 9.67 -0.73 6.48
N GLU A 86 10.86 -1.05 6.94
CA GLU A 86 11.10 -1.17 8.38
C GLU A 86 10.90 0.18 9.09
N GLY A 87 11.35 1.26 8.47
CA GLY A 87 11.12 2.62 8.99
C GLY A 87 9.64 2.97 9.04
N ALA A 88 8.89 2.59 8.01
CA ALA A 88 7.44 2.82 7.97
C ALA A 88 6.72 2.05 9.09
N ILE A 89 7.08 0.80 9.30
CA ILE A 89 6.50 -0.02 10.36
C ILE A 89 6.79 0.58 11.73
N ARG A 90 8.04 1.02 11.97
CA ARG A 90 8.40 1.67 13.23
C ARG A 90 7.62 2.96 13.46
N SER A 91 7.44 3.75 12.40
CA SER A 91 6.67 4.99 12.49
C SER A 91 5.21 4.72 12.83
N CYS A 92 4.61 3.71 12.21
CA CYS A 92 3.22 3.34 12.48
C CYS A 92 3.02 2.81 13.89
N ALA A 93 4.01 2.14 14.46
CA ALA A 93 3.93 1.60 15.82
C ALA A 93 3.77 2.70 16.87
N LYS A 94 4.12 3.95 16.54
CA LYS A 94 3.98 5.09 17.45
C LYS A 94 2.57 5.68 17.48
N PHE A 95 1.70 5.28 16.53
CA PHE A 95 0.35 5.82 16.41
C PHE A 95 -0.67 4.82 16.94
N GLU A 96 -1.74 5.36 17.52
CA GLU A 96 -2.89 4.56 17.89
C GLU A 96 -3.89 4.59 16.74
N PHE A 97 -4.19 3.42 16.17
CA PHE A 97 -5.12 3.31 15.05
C PHE A 97 -6.55 3.29 15.57
N LYS A 98 -7.22 4.44 15.48
CA LYS A 98 -8.59 4.63 15.98
C LYS A 98 -9.65 4.54 14.90
N SER A 99 -9.27 4.60 13.63
CA SER A 99 -10.21 4.72 12.52
C SER A 99 -11.21 3.57 12.44
N GLU A 100 -10.81 2.36 12.77
CA GLU A 100 -11.71 1.21 12.71
C GLU A 100 -12.86 1.28 13.72
N LYS A 101 -12.67 2.00 14.82
CA LYS A 101 -13.71 2.18 15.83
C LYS A 101 -14.91 2.97 15.32
N TYR A 102 -14.74 3.72 14.24
CA TYR A 102 -15.78 4.57 13.69
C TYR A 102 -16.48 3.96 12.48
N ARG A 103 -16.07 2.78 12.04
CA ARG A 103 -16.58 2.13 10.82
C ARG A 103 -18.12 2.01 10.83
N GLU A 104 -18.69 1.64 11.96
CA GLU A 104 -20.15 1.46 12.08
C GLU A 104 -20.91 2.78 12.09
N PHE A 105 -20.25 3.87 12.49
CA PHE A 105 -20.90 5.16 12.70
C PHE A 105 -20.72 6.11 11.52
N MET A 106 -19.71 5.92 10.67
CA MET A 106 -19.36 6.86 9.61
C MET A 106 -18.97 6.15 8.32
N PRO A 107 -19.88 5.38 7.70
CA PRO A 107 -19.53 4.60 6.50
C PRO A 107 -19.09 5.48 5.32
N GLU A 108 -19.63 6.68 5.18
CA GLU A 108 -19.22 7.57 4.09
C GLU A 108 -17.78 8.05 4.26
N THR A 109 -17.32 8.23 5.49
CA THR A 109 -15.93 8.59 5.76
C THR A 109 -14.98 7.48 5.30
N PHE A 110 -15.37 6.23 5.46
CA PHE A 110 -14.56 5.11 4.96
C PHE A 110 -14.49 5.08 3.45
N LYS A 111 -15.57 5.42 2.76
CA LYS A 111 -15.54 5.56 1.30
C LYS A 111 -14.59 6.66 0.85
N ASP A 112 -14.57 7.77 1.58
CA ASP A 112 -13.65 8.87 1.30
C ASP A 112 -12.18 8.42 1.49
N PHE A 113 -11.88 7.67 2.54
CA PHE A 113 -10.54 7.12 2.74
C PHE A 113 -10.15 6.13 1.64
N GLN A 114 -11.09 5.32 1.17
CA GLN A 114 -10.85 4.42 0.05
C GLN A 114 -10.50 5.20 -1.21
N LEU A 115 -11.21 6.27 -1.49
CA LEU A 115 -10.96 7.11 -2.65
C LEU A 115 -9.62 7.83 -2.56
N ILE A 116 -9.27 8.35 -1.39
CA ILE A 116 -7.99 9.01 -1.16
C ILE A 116 -6.83 8.02 -1.41
N ASP A 117 -6.92 6.82 -0.83
CA ASP A 117 -5.89 5.81 -1.01
C ASP A 117 -5.75 5.40 -2.48
N TRP A 118 -6.88 5.20 -3.17
CA TRP A 118 -6.88 4.91 -4.60
C TRP A 118 -6.22 6.02 -5.42
N THR A 119 -6.54 7.28 -5.11
CA THR A 119 -5.96 8.43 -5.82
C THR A 119 -4.45 8.49 -5.64
N LEU A 120 -3.96 8.22 -4.43
CA LEU A 120 -2.52 8.17 -4.16
C LEU A 120 -1.84 7.04 -4.92
N LEU A 121 -2.46 5.86 -4.95
CA LEU A 121 -1.93 4.71 -5.68
C LEU A 121 -1.91 4.99 -7.18
N GLN A 122 -2.96 5.58 -7.72
CA GLN A 122 -3.05 5.94 -9.13
C GLN A 122 -1.93 6.90 -9.52
N SER A 123 -1.62 7.88 -8.69
CA SER A 123 -0.50 8.78 -8.91
C SER A 123 0.83 8.06 -8.91
N ALA A 124 1.01 7.11 -8.00
CA ALA A 124 2.24 6.32 -7.92
C ALA A 124 2.41 5.44 -9.17
N ILE A 125 1.33 4.83 -9.66
CA ILE A 125 1.35 4.02 -10.88
C ILE A 125 1.75 4.91 -12.07
N SER A 126 1.13 6.08 -12.21
CA SER A 126 1.44 7.00 -13.30
C SER A 126 2.90 7.46 -13.27
N SER A 127 3.43 7.75 -12.09
CA SER A 127 4.83 8.13 -11.92
C SER A 127 5.78 7.00 -12.28
N ALA A 128 5.43 5.76 -11.92
CA ALA A 128 6.25 4.59 -12.23
C ALA A 128 6.23 4.27 -13.74
N ASP A 129 5.13 4.55 -14.43
CA ASP A 129 5.00 4.29 -15.87
C ASP A 129 5.82 5.26 -16.72
N VAL A 130 6.27 6.36 -16.16
CA VAL A 130 7.12 7.34 -16.86
C VAL A 130 8.58 6.88 -16.92
N TRP A 131 8.98 5.95 -16.12
CA TRP A 131 10.38 5.45 -16.05
C TRP A 131 10.74 4.52 -17.21
#